data_81044eb8edddf0efa1d89b8eadc0f39a
#
_entry.id   81044eb8edddf0efa1d89b8eadc0f39a
#
_cell.length_a   1.000
_cell.length_b   1.000
_cell.length_c   1.000
_cell.angle_alpha   90.00
_cell.angle_beta   90.00
_cell.angle_gamma   90.00
#
_symmetry.space_group_name_H-M   'P 1'
#
loop_
_entity.id
_entity.type
_entity.pdbx_description
1 polymer ?
#
loop_
_entity_poly.entity_id
_entity_poly.type
_entity_poly.pdbx_seq_one_letter_code
_entity_poly.pdbx_strand_id
1 'polypeptide(L)'
;MTRKNRWLLAGLTFTLSACGAGGPDAEAPAAPSEGRLGDLKSALGAVPGAEVRGVHADGVPQFLLGALGTAGRPVSGASAWQAHALLEPTLLRVLPAFRLTAKDLVPKRIHTDELGNTHLRYTQTKGGLPVVNEELILHLDARGQVYAVNGTARDGEPLPAPARIAPEAASEAALAASPAGSSAGAPREVFVRPTPEASLVRAFEVMVSGQDADGMPLRDRVYVSAADGTEVLRAPEIHAARNRQVCSVGGPNNGTCRIEGQVATGDTAIDKTYDHMGLFYDCFQANFGRDSWNGWGGPLLAQVHYGTSYANAYFDGTKLVCGDGSLPQLGQPCEDPDIVVHEFMHGVTETTSDLIYSGESGALTESLSDIYAATCGSWASGTWSTATSVWHIAETAWTPGTSGDALRYMNDPAADGYSVDYAPDLNSGTDVHSGAGVANLAFKLMATGGVHPRGKTLVNVPAIGVEAAAHIFWYANMNLFTRSTNLYAARLATRVAAQSLGYSTAVQDAVDAAWNAVGVGVTTSPSCTPLPNNTTVSLISGDASSVKYYCFDVPANTPSTVTISSGTGDVDLYTRFGSAPTTPIFDCRPYLSGNNETCNLVARPVAGRQWIMLRGYTAYSGVSLSVAW
;
A
#
# COMPACT_ATOMS: atom_id res chain seq x y z
N MET A 1 9.68 -56.68 3.88
CA MET A 1 10.66 -56.31 4.93
C MET A 1 11.12 -54.89 4.68
N THR A 2 10.64 -54.02 5.48
CA THR A 2 10.73 -52.54 5.43
C THR A 2 12.13 -52.06 5.81
N ARG A 3 12.76 -51.26 4.97
CA ARG A 3 13.87 -50.40 5.40
C ARG A 3 13.40 -48.92 5.34
N LYS A 4 13.18 -48.34 6.50
CA LYS A 4 13.05 -46.90 6.72
C LYS A 4 14.42 -46.29 6.60
N ASN A 5 14.65 -45.47 5.58
CA ASN A 5 15.79 -44.54 5.55
C ASN A 5 15.37 -43.25 6.21
N ARG A 6 15.90 -43.00 7.40
CA ARG A 6 15.91 -41.68 8.04
C ARG A 6 16.99 -40.85 7.36
N TRP A 7 16.61 -39.80 6.65
CA TRP A 7 17.52 -38.72 6.28
C TRP A 7 17.56 -37.72 7.42
N LEU A 8 18.74 -37.53 8.00
CA LEU A 8 19.05 -36.44 8.88
C LEU A 8 19.07 -35.16 8.03
N LEU A 9 18.14 -34.25 8.28
CA LEU A 9 18.26 -32.87 7.85
C LEU A 9 19.42 -32.24 8.62
N ALA A 10 20.56 -32.01 7.97
CA ALA A 10 21.56 -31.08 8.43
C ALA A 10 20.99 -29.67 8.17
N GLY A 11 20.57 -29.00 9.21
CA GLY A 11 20.20 -27.59 9.14
C GLY A 11 21.43 -26.77 8.75
N LEU A 12 21.48 -26.31 7.50
CA LEU A 12 22.34 -25.20 7.12
C LEU A 12 21.62 -23.92 7.59
N THR A 13 22.03 -23.42 8.74
CA THR A 13 21.76 -22.04 9.14
C THR A 13 22.61 -21.15 8.25
N PHE A 14 21.99 -20.55 7.24
CA PHE A 14 22.57 -19.43 6.52
C PHE A 14 22.52 -18.20 7.44
N THR A 15 23.66 -17.84 7.96
CA THR A 15 23.84 -16.50 8.56
C THR A 15 23.97 -15.50 7.42
N LEU A 16 22.89 -14.80 7.11
CA LEU A 16 22.93 -13.58 6.33
C LEU A 16 23.71 -12.53 7.12
N SER A 17 24.94 -12.26 6.72
CA SER A 17 25.63 -11.04 7.10
C SER A 17 25.02 -9.88 6.32
N ALA A 18 23.93 -9.32 6.86
CA ALA A 18 23.51 -7.99 6.46
C ALA A 18 24.57 -7.00 6.95
N CYS A 19 25.33 -6.40 6.04
CA CYS A 19 26.04 -5.15 6.31
C CYS A 19 25.01 -4.02 6.41
N GLY A 20 24.28 -3.99 7.51
CA GLY A 20 23.51 -2.85 7.95
C GLY A 20 24.40 -1.99 8.81
N ALA A 21 24.71 -0.78 8.39
CA ALA A 21 25.17 0.26 9.29
C ALA A 21 24.04 0.49 10.31
N GLY A 22 24.30 0.14 11.58
CA GLY A 22 23.36 0.32 12.67
C GLY A 22 23.06 1.81 12.88
N GLY A 23 21.90 2.24 12.41
CA GLY A 23 21.20 3.39 12.94
C GLY A 23 20.45 2.94 14.22
N PRO A 24 20.18 3.84 15.17
CA PRO A 24 19.46 3.50 16.39
C PRO A 24 18.07 2.94 16.04
N ASP A 25 17.68 1.89 16.76
CA ASP A 25 16.37 1.24 16.67
C ASP A 25 15.25 2.29 16.53
N ALA A 26 14.62 2.35 15.36
CA ALA A 26 13.45 3.18 15.19
C ALA A 26 12.30 2.49 15.94
N GLU A 27 11.94 3.06 17.08
CA GLU A 27 10.77 2.69 17.85
C GLU A 27 9.54 2.70 16.92
N ALA A 28 8.73 1.64 16.95
CA ALA A 28 7.48 1.58 16.18
C ALA A 28 6.66 2.86 16.46
N PRO A 29 6.03 3.48 15.46
CA PRO A 29 5.31 4.72 15.65
C PRO A 29 4.26 4.53 16.76
N ALA A 30 4.38 5.32 17.81
CA ALA A 30 3.45 5.28 18.93
C ALA A 30 2.04 5.57 18.43
N ALA A 31 1.05 4.81 18.91
CA ALA A 31 -0.36 5.08 18.64
C ALA A 31 -0.66 6.57 18.92
N PRO A 32 -1.54 7.23 18.12
CA PRO A 32 -1.87 8.63 18.31
C PRO A 32 -2.30 8.91 19.76
N SER A 33 -1.83 10.01 20.34
CA SER A 33 -2.20 10.37 21.71
C SER A 33 -3.72 10.61 21.82
N GLU A 34 -4.30 10.30 22.98
CA GLU A 34 -5.76 10.45 23.25
C GLU A 34 -6.28 11.87 22.92
N GLY A 35 -5.48 12.92 23.14
CA GLY A 35 -5.83 14.29 22.77
C GLY A 35 -6.01 14.48 21.26
N ARG A 36 -5.16 13.87 20.43
CA ARG A 36 -5.26 13.97 18.95
C ARG A 36 -6.48 13.23 18.39
N LEU A 37 -6.89 12.14 19.02
CA LEU A 37 -8.13 11.43 18.67
C LEU A 37 -9.37 12.23 19.08
N GLY A 38 -9.33 12.96 20.19
CA GLY A 38 -10.40 13.88 20.62
C GLY A 38 -10.64 15.01 19.62
N ASP A 39 -9.57 15.60 19.07
CA ASP A 39 -9.66 16.65 18.04
C ASP A 39 -10.32 16.13 16.76
N LEU A 40 -9.96 14.93 16.32
CA LEU A 40 -10.59 14.30 15.16
C LEU A 40 -12.08 14.01 15.42
N LYS A 41 -12.42 13.47 16.57
CA LYS A 41 -13.81 13.20 16.96
C LYS A 41 -14.66 14.48 16.93
N SER A 42 -14.11 15.58 17.42
CA SER A 42 -14.76 16.90 17.36
C SER A 42 -14.98 17.38 15.93
N ALA A 43 -13.96 17.25 15.07
CA ALA A 43 -14.04 17.68 13.66
C ALA A 43 -15.10 16.85 12.88
N LEU A 44 -15.17 15.55 13.14
CA LEU A 44 -16.16 14.66 12.49
C LEU A 44 -17.61 14.94 12.93
N GLY A 45 -17.82 15.62 14.05
CA GLY A 45 -19.13 16.11 14.45
C GLY A 45 -19.78 17.04 13.41
N ALA A 46 -19.00 17.72 12.58
CA ALA A 46 -19.49 18.55 11.48
C ALA A 46 -19.88 17.76 10.22
N VAL A 47 -19.59 16.46 10.16
CA VAL A 47 -19.81 15.57 9.01
C VAL A 47 -20.48 14.28 9.49
N PRO A 48 -21.75 14.34 9.95
CA PRO A 48 -22.45 13.18 10.50
C PRO A 48 -22.48 12.01 9.51
N GLY A 49 -22.17 10.80 9.99
CA GLY A 49 -22.09 9.59 9.16
C GLY A 49 -20.79 9.46 8.34
N ALA A 50 -19.80 10.33 8.57
CA ALA A 50 -18.49 10.16 8.00
C ALA A 50 -17.78 8.96 8.64
N GLU A 51 -17.12 8.17 7.82
CA GLU A 51 -16.36 6.98 8.20
C GLU A 51 -14.88 7.20 7.93
N VAL A 52 -14.04 7.04 8.96
CA VAL A 52 -12.58 7.13 8.82
C VAL A 52 -12.02 5.76 8.46
N ARG A 53 -11.25 5.71 7.38
CA ARG A 53 -10.49 4.52 6.96
C ARG A 53 -9.01 4.85 6.99
N GLY A 54 -8.31 4.27 7.96
CA GLY A 54 -6.91 4.57 8.20
C GLY A 54 -6.64 5.98 8.72
N VAL A 55 -5.54 6.10 9.46
CA VAL A 55 -5.02 7.38 9.96
C VAL A 55 -3.51 7.42 9.76
N HIS A 56 -2.97 8.61 9.54
CA HIS A 56 -1.54 8.86 9.59
C HIS A 56 -1.01 8.71 11.02
N ALA A 57 0.29 8.61 11.19
CA ALA A 57 0.94 8.47 12.50
C ALA A 57 0.54 9.59 13.49
N ASP A 58 0.20 10.76 12.99
CA ASP A 58 -0.27 11.91 13.78
C ASP A 58 -1.79 11.90 14.05
N GLY A 59 -2.51 10.85 13.63
CA GLY A 59 -3.96 10.66 13.86
C GLY A 59 -4.87 11.38 12.86
N VAL A 60 -4.34 12.01 11.82
CA VAL A 60 -5.15 12.59 10.73
C VAL A 60 -5.67 11.49 9.81
N PRO A 61 -6.94 11.54 9.30
CA PRO A 61 -7.46 10.55 8.38
C PRO A 61 -6.61 10.41 7.12
N GLN A 62 -6.35 9.18 6.70
CA GLN A 62 -5.88 8.88 5.34
C GLN A 62 -7.04 8.90 4.36
N PHE A 63 -8.20 8.44 4.82
CA PHE A 63 -9.43 8.35 4.05
C PHE A 63 -10.64 8.71 4.91
N LEU A 64 -11.51 9.56 4.37
CA LEU A 64 -12.81 9.90 4.94
C LEU A 64 -13.89 9.56 3.92
N LEU A 65 -14.86 8.73 4.30
CA LEU A 65 -15.91 8.22 3.43
C LEU A 65 -17.29 8.64 3.97
N GLY A 66 -18.29 8.71 3.09
CA GLY A 66 -19.68 8.95 3.47
C GLY A 66 -20.35 10.08 2.67
N ALA A 67 -21.49 10.54 3.11
CA ALA A 67 -22.18 11.69 2.52
C ALA A 67 -21.55 13.00 3.03
N LEU A 68 -20.33 13.31 2.56
CA LEU A 68 -19.48 14.38 3.11
C LEU A 68 -19.94 15.78 2.73
N GLY A 69 -20.74 15.91 1.67
CA GLY A 69 -21.26 17.18 1.17
C GLY A 69 -21.59 17.13 -0.31
N THR A 70 -21.81 18.30 -0.89
CA THR A 70 -22.22 18.40 -2.29
C THR A 70 -21.72 19.70 -2.93
N ALA A 71 -21.47 19.65 -4.22
CA ALA A 71 -21.29 20.82 -5.07
C ALA A 71 -22.65 21.45 -5.52
N GLY A 72 -23.80 20.84 -5.13
CA GLY A 72 -25.13 21.29 -5.51
C GLY A 72 -25.54 20.99 -6.96
N ARG A 73 -24.57 20.59 -7.80
CA ARG A 73 -24.76 20.21 -9.20
C ARG A 73 -23.57 19.36 -9.69
N PRO A 74 -23.71 18.65 -10.82
CA PRO A 74 -22.57 18.00 -11.47
C PRO A 74 -21.43 18.99 -11.74
N VAL A 75 -20.20 18.52 -11.58
CA VAL A 75 -18.97 19.31 -11.83
C VAL A 75 -18.16 18.77 -13.00
N SER A 76 -18.65 17.76 -13.69
CA SER A 76 -18.04 17.25 -14.93
C SER A 76 -17.95 18.38 -15.96
N GLY A 77 -16.76 18.56 -16.55
CA GLY A 77 -16.48 19.65 -17.51
C GLY A 77 -16.22 21.02 -16.87
N ALA A 78 -16.30 21.17 -15.54
CA ALA A 78 -15.87 22.40 -14.86
C ALA A 78 -14.34 22.49 -14.79
N SER A 79 -13.78 23.69 -14.66
CA SER A 79 -12.39 23.85 -14.26
C SER A 79 -12.22 23.52 -12.76
N ALA A 80 -10.98 23.21 -12.34
CA ALA A 80 -10.70 22.92 -10.94
C ALA A 80 -11.11 24.08 -10.01
N TRP A 81 -10.91 25.32 -10.41
CA TRP A 81 -11.32 26.52 -9.66
C TRP A 81 -12.83 26.69 -9.60
N GLN A 82 -13.55 26.39 -10.70
CA GLN A 82 -15.03 26.44 -10.70
C GLN A 82 -15.62 25.38 -9.77
N ALA A 83 -15.07 24.16 -9.79
CA ALA A 83 -15.48 23.09 -8.89
C ALA A 83 -15.15 23.44 -7.42
N HIS A 84 -13.96 24.00 -7.16
CA HIS A 84 -13.57 24.47 -5.83
C HIS A 84 -14.58 25.46 -5.25
N ALA A 85 -14.97 26.49 -6.02
CA ALA A 85 -15.92 27.50 -5.57
C ALA A 85 -17.29 26.88 -5.20
N LEU A 86 -17.75 25.84 -5.91
CA LEU A 86 -18.99 25.12 -5.59
C LEU A 86 -18.86 24.25 -4.33
N LEU A 87 -17.64 23.82 -4.01
CA LEU A 87 -17.35 22.90 -2.90
C LEU A 87 -16.96 23.64 -1.61
N GLU A 88 -16.84 24.96 -1.62
CA GLU A 88 -16.44 25.74 -0.45
C GLU A 88 -17.25 25.39 0.83
N PRO A 89 -18.59 25.25 0.81
CA PRO A 89 -19.35 24.84 2.00
C PRO A 89 -19.03 23.42 2.47
N THR A 90 -18.65 22.51 1.57
CA THR A 90 -18.23 21.15 1.89
C THR A 90 -16.82 21.15 2.49
N LEU A 91 -15.90 21.92 1.91
CA LEU A 91 -14.53 22.05 2.40
C LEU A 91 -14.50 22.59 3.83
N LEU A 92 -15.29 23.62 4.16
CA LEU A 92 -15.37 24.15 5.52
C LEU A 92 -15.75 23.10 6.59
N ARG A 93 -16.50 22.07 6.21
CA ARG A 93 -16.90 21.00 7.13
C ARG A 93 -15.91 19.83 7.18
N VAL A 94 -15.29 19.53 6.06
CA VAL A 94 -14.43 18.33 5.91
C VAL A 94 -12.98 18.61 6.33
N LEU A 95 -12.43 19.79 5.96
CA LEU A 95 -11.03 20.12 6.17
C LEU A 95 -10.56 20.10 7.63
N PRO A 96 -11.38 20.46 8.64
CA PRO A 96 -10.97 20.33 10.04
C PRO A 96 -10.54 18.91 10.44
N ALA A 97 -11.11 17.87 9.81
CA ALA A 97 -10.67 16.49 10.05
C ALA A 97 -9.22 16.24 9.62
N PHE A 98 -8.74 16.98 8.62
CA PHE A 98 -7.36 16.96 8.13
C PHE A 98 -6.50 18.06 8.77
N ARG A 99 -7.03 18.79 9.75
CA ARG A 99 -6.41 19.96 10.39
C ARG A 99 -6.05 21.06 9.40
N LEU A 100 -6.78 21.14 8.29
CA LEU A 100 -6.61 22.09 7.20
C LEU A 100 -7.74 23.14 7.19
N THR A 101 -7.47 24.23 6.51
CA THR A 101 -8.47 25.24 6.12
C THR A 101 -8.47 25.41 4.60
N ALA A 102 -9.48 26.07 4.06
CA ALA A 102 -9.55 26.30 2.61
C ALA A 102 -8.36 27.11 2.06
N LYS A 103 -7.69 27.91 2.92
CA LYS A 103 -6.49 28.68 2.54
C LYS A 103 -5.25 27.84 2.37
N ASP A 104 -5.25 26.61 2.91
CA ASP A 104 -4.14 25.69 2.85
C ASP A 104 -4.17 24.82 1.59
N LEU A 105 -5.18 25.03 0.72
CA LEU A 105 -5.39 24.20 -0.47
C LEU A 105 -5.48 25.05 -1.74
N VAL A 106 -4.75 24.63 -2.77
CA VAL A 106 -4.81 25.18 -4.12
C VAL A 106 -5.33 24.12 -5.08
N PRO A 107 -6.47 24.37 -5.79
CA PRO A 107 -6.98 23.43 -6.79
C PRO A 107 -5.96 23.21 -7.91
N LYS A 108 -5.57 21.95 -8.13
CA LYS A 108 -4.54 21.58 -9.11
C LYS A 108 -5.14 21.01 -10.39
N ARG A 109 -6.00 20.01 -10.24
CA ARG A 109 -6.54 19.26 -11.38
C ARG A 109 -7.93 18.74 -11.06
N ILE A 110 -8.78 18.71 -12.07
CA ILE A 110 -10.06 18.01 -12.04
C ILE A 110 -10.09 16.96 -13.17
N HIS A 111 -10.59 15.79 -12.88
CA HIS A 111 -10.73 14.69 -13.82
C HIS A 111 -12.06 13.99 -13.58
N THR A 112 -12.77 13.65 -14.66
CA THR A 112 -13.98 12.82 -14.58
C THR A 112 -13.64 11.46 -15.21
N ASP A 113 -13.88 10.39 -14.45
CA ASP A 113 -13.61 9.02 -14.88
C ASP A 113 -14.70 8.48 -15.82
N GLU A 114 -14.51 7.27 -16.34
CA GLU A 114 -15.44 6.60 -17.26
C GLU A 114 -16.78 6.25 -16.63
N LEU A 115 -16.86 6.21 -15.30
CA LEU A 115 -18.09 5.97 -14.53
C LEU A 115 -18.86 7.27 -14.26
N GLY A 116 -18.30 8.42 -14.65
CA GLY A 116 -18.88 9.75 -14.44
C GLY A 116 -18.56 10.34 -13.07
N ASN A 117 -17.71 9.70 -12.26
CA ASN A 117 -17.25 10.29 -11.01
C ASN A 117 -16.18 11.35 -11.30
N THR A 118 -16.16 12.39 -10.49
CA THR A 118 -15.21 13.48 -10.66
C THR A 118 -14.25 13.55 -9.47
N HIS A 119 -12.97 13.69 -9.78
CA HIS A 119 -11.89 13.75 -8.80
C HIS A 119 -11.23 15.12 -8.86
N LEU A 120 -11.37 15.90 -7.79
CA LEU A 120 -10.75 17.21 -7.67
C LEU A 120 -9.55 17.12 -6.75
N ARG A 121 -8.35 17.32 -7.31
CA ARG A 121 -7.07 17.27 -6.62
C ARG A 121 -6.60 18.66 -6.23
N TYR A 122 -6.16 18.76 -5.00
CA TYR A 122 -5.55 19.96 -4.41
C TYR A 122 -4.10 19.69 -4.04
N THR A 123 -3.27 20.72 -4.13
CA THR A 123 -1.96 20.77 -3.47
C THR A 123 -2.07 21.57 -2.18
N GLN A 124 -1.31 21.15 -1.17
CA GLN A 124 -1.27 21.86 0.10
C GLN A 124 -0.33 23.08 0.02
N THR A 125 -0.72 24.14 0.70
CA THR A 125 0.15 25.27 1.04
C THR A 125 0.17 25.47 2.56
N LYS A 126 1.26 26.03 3.09
CA LYS A 126 1.39 26.38 4.50
C LYS A 126 2.12 27.73 4.61
N GLY A 127 1.52 28.69 5.31
CA GLY A 127 2.10 30.03 5.41
C GLY A 127 2.39 30.71 4.06
N GLY A 128 1.63 30.36 3.01
CA GLY A 128 1.78 30.88 1.66
C GLY A 128 2.81 30.15 0.79
N LEU A 129 3.56 29.18 1.31
CA LEU A 129 4.49 28.35 0.56
C LEU A 129 3.87 26.99 0.21
N PRO A 130 4.20 26.42 -0.95
CA PRO A 130 3.77 25.05 -1.30
C PRO A 130 4.36 24.01 -0.34
N VAL A 131 3.57 22.98 -0.03
CA VAL A 131 4.06 21.78 0.63
C VAL A 131 4.20 20.70 -0.43
N VAL A 132 5.43 20.27 -0.69
CA VAL A 132 5.77 19.35 -1.77
C VAL A 132 5.16 17.98 -1.51
N ASN A 133 4.54 17.40 -2.54
CA ASN A 133 3.90 16.07 -2.52
C ASN A 133 2.76 15.90 -1.50
N GLU A 134 2.31 16.97 -0.85
CA GLU A 134 1.14 16.91 0.02
C GLU A 134 -0.11 17.33 -0.77
N GLU A 135 -1.01 16.38 -0.97
CA GLU A 135 -2.20 16.53 -1.79
C GLU A 135 -3.45 16.05 -1.07
N LEU A 136 -4.60 16.64 -1.40
CA LEU A 136 -5.91 16.19 -0.98
C LEU A 136 -6.77 15.97 -2.22
N ILE A 137 -7.55 14.88 -2.26
CA ILE A 137 -8.43 14.56 -3.37
C ILE A 137 -9.86 14.46 -2.85
N LEU A 138 -10.78 15.21 -3.43
CA LEU A 138 -12.20 15.06 -3.23
C LEU A 138 -12.78 14.23 -4.37
N HIS A 139 -13.57 13.20 -4.03
CA HIS A 139 -14.24 12.31 -4.95
C HIS A 139 -15.74 12.59 -4.95
N LEU A 140 -16.28 12.93 -6.12
CA LEU A 140 -17.68 13.27 -6.32
C LEU A 140 -18.35 12.26 -7.25
N ASP A 141 -19.57 11.89 -6.96
CA ASP A 141 -20.40 11.13 -7.88
C ASP A 141 -20.89 12.00 -9.07
N ALA A 142 -21.56 11.37 -10.03
CA ALA A 142 -22.08 12.04 -11.22
C ALA A 142 -23.14 13.13 -10.90
N ARG A 143 -23.68 13.18 -9.65
CA ARG A 143 -24.62 14.19 -9.18
C ARG A 143 -23.93 15.34 -8.46
N GLY A 144 -22.62 15.25 -8.23
CA GLY A 144 -21.83 16.22 -7.48
C GLY A 144 -21.89 16.04 -5.96
N GLN A 145 -22.25 14.84 -5.48
CA GLN A 145 -22.16 14.48 -4.06
C GLN A 145 -20.73 14.04 -3.74
N VAL A 146 -20.13 14.61 -2.70
CA VAL A 146 -18.80 14.20 -2.21
C VAL A 146 -18.99 12.93 -1.37
N TYR A 147 -18.47 11.81 -1.86
CA TYR A 147 -18.57 10.52 -1.19
C TYR A 147 -17.26 10.08 -0.52
N ALA A 148 -16.13 10.70 -0.88
CA ALA A 148 -14.84 10.39 -0.28
C ALA A 148 -13.90 11.59 -0.33
N VAL A 149 -12.99 11.65 0.64
CA VAL A 149 -11.83 12.56 0.66
C VAL A 149 -10.62 11.80 1.17
N ASN A 150 -9.51 11.87 0.44
CA ASN A 150 -8.26 11.23 0.84
C ASN A 150 -7.04 12.05 0.43
N GLY A 151 -5.91 11.70 1.00
CA GLY A 151 -4.61 12.29 0.63
C GLY A 151 -3.63 12.32 1.78
N THR A 152 -2.48 12.92 1.49
CA THR A 152 -1.38 13.13 2.44
C THR A 152 -1.43 14.51 3.08
N ALA A 153 -2.15 15.46 2.46
CA ALA A 153 -2.25 16.84 2.94
C ALA A 153 -2.86 16.90 4.35
N ARG A 154 -2.12 17.46 5.28
CA ARG A 154 -2.50 17.60 6.68
C ARG A 154 -1.67 18.66 7.39
N ASP A 155 -2.18 19.16 8.50
CA ASP A 155 -1.47 20.11 9.36
C ASP A 155 -1.55 19.72 10.85
N GLY A 156 -1.23 20.64 11.72
CA GLY A 156 -1.11 20.46 13.17
C GLY A 156 0.34 20.60 13.64
N GLU A 157 1.23 21.01 12.75
CA GLU A 157 2.64 21.27 13.03
C GLU A 157 2.91 22.79 13.09
N PRO A 158 3.87 23.24 13.89
CA PRO A 158 4.33 24.63 13.83
C PRO A 158 4.90 24.95 12.45
N LEU A 159 4.88 26.23 12.08
CA LEU A 159 5.52 26.70 10.86
C LEU A 159 7.04 26.51 11.00
N PRO A 160 7.72 25.82 10.06
CA PRO A 160 9.17 25.69 10.09
C PRO A 160 9.88 27.05 10.11
N ALA A 161 11.03 27.11 10.78
CA ALA A 161 11.80 28.34 10.94
C ALA A 161 12.13 29.00 9.57
N PRO A 162 12.31 30.33 9.53
CA PRO A 162 12.75 31.03 8.32
C PRO A 162 14.08 30.49 7.78
N ALA A 163 14.31 30.68 6.48
CA ALA A 163 15.56 30.30 5.82
C ALA A 163 16.77 30.96 6.50
N ARG A 164 17.84 30.20 6.66
CA ARG A 164 19.14 30.67 7.19
C ARG A 164 20.21 30.78 6.12
N ILE A 165 20.04 30.06 4.99
CA ILE A 165 20.90 30.18 3.83
C ILE A 165 20.24 31.06 2.77
N ALA A 166 21.05 31.72 1.95
CA ALA A 166 20.55 32.46 0.80
C ALA A 166 20.14 31.51 -0.34
N PRO A 167 19.20 31.92 -1.22
CA PRO A 167 18.81 31.11 -2.38
C PRO A 167 20.01 30.70 -3.26
N GLU A 168 20.97 31.57 -3.43
CA GLU A 168 22.18 31.31 -4.22
C GLU A 168 23.00 30.16 -3.63
N ALA A 169 23.16 30.11 -2.30
CA ALA A 169 23.83 29.03 -1.59
C ALA A 169 23.10 27.70 -1.75
N ALA A 170 21.77 27.72 -1.86
CA ALA A 170 20.99 26.51 -2.16
C ALA A 170 21.23 25.99 -3.57
N SER A 171 21.40 26.90 -4.57
CA SER A 171 21.78 26.50 -5.93
C SER A 171 23.18 25.87 -5.97
N GLU A 172 24.13 26.45 -5.25
CA GLU A 172 25.50 25.93 -5.14
C GLU A 172 25.50 24.52 -4.47
N ALA A 173 24.72 24.38 -3.39
CA ALA A 173 24.60 23.08 -2.70
C ALA A 173 23.93 22.02 -3.58
N ALA A 174 22.88 22.36 -4.33
CA ALA A 174 22.23 21.46 -5.27
C ALA A 174 23.16 20.98 -6.38
N LEU A 175 23.99 21.91 -6.93
CA LEU A 175 25.01 21.56 -7.92
C LEU A 175 26.11 20.68 -7.32
N ALA A 176 26.60 21.00 -6.12
CA ALA A 176 27.61 20.20 -5.44
C ALA A 176 27.13 18.75 -5.15
N ALA A 177 25.83 18.60 -4.86
CA ALA A 177 25.19 17.29 -4.68
C ALA A 177 24.88 16.57 -6.00
N SER A 178 25.12 17.21 -7.16
CA SER A 178 24.78 16.68 -8.49
C SER A 178 26.03 16.67 -9.39
N PRO A 179 26.92 15.66 -9.30
CA PRO A 179 28.18 15.63 -10.03
C PRO A 179 28.04 15.78 -11.55
N ALA A 180 26.95 15.34 -12.12
CA ALA A 180 26.61 15.49 -13.54
C ALA A 180 25.86 16.81 -13.85
N GLY A 181 25.56 17.61 -12.82
CA GLY A 181 24.87 18.90 -12.98
C GLY A 181 25.80 19.98 -13.49
N SER A 182 25.41 20.69 -14.52
CA SER A 182 26.16 21.80 -15.11
C SER A 182 25.49 23.16 -14.91
N SER A 183 24.21 23.19 -14.56
CA SER A 183 23.45 24.42 -14.30
C SER A 183 22.36 24.20 -13.26
N ALA A 184 22.11 25.23 -12.46
CA ALA A 184 20.99 25.29 -11.53
C ALA A 184 20.01 26.39 -11.93
N GLY A 185 18.71 26.09 -11.87
CA GLY A 185 17.64 27.07 -12.02
C GLY A 185 17.49 27.97 -10.81
N ALA A 186 16.62 28.98 -10.90
CA ALA A 186 16.29 29.85 -9.78
C ALA A 186 15.62 29.06 -8.65
N PRO A 187 16.12 29.14 -7.41
CA PRO A 187 15.55 28.46 -6.26
C PRO A 187 14.15 28.96 -5.94
N ARG A 188 13.26 28.06 -5.57
CA ARG A 188 11.92 28.36 -5.08
C ARG A 188 11.76 27.85 -3.65
N GLU A 189 11.31 28.69 -2.77
CA GLU A 189 11.08 28.31 -1.37
C GLU A 189 9.83 27.44 -1.24
N VAL A 190 9.94 26.32 -0.53
CA VAL A 190 8.88 25.32 -0.33
C VAL A 190 8.97 24.70 1.06
N PHE A 191 7.97 23.93 1.43
CA PHE A 191 8.08 22.96 2.52
C PHE A 191 8.12 21.55 1.96
N VAL A 192 8.93 20.70 2.57
CA VAL A 192 9.09 19.29 2.23
C VAL A 192 8.91 18.44 3.48
N ARG A 193 8.19 17.34 3.36
CA ARG A 193 8.16 16.28 4.36
C ARG A 193 9.09 15.16 3.87
N PRO A 194 10.27 14.96 4.45
CA PRO A 194 11.25 14.00 3.94
C PRO A 194 10.78 12.55 3.97
N THR A 195 10.01 12.18 5.00
CA THR A 195 9.31 10.89 5.10
C THR A 195 7.90 11.13 5.64
N PRO A 196 6.96 10.19 5.48
CA PRO A 196 5.58 10.34 5.96
C PRO A 196 5.45 10.68 7.44
N GLU A 197 6.42 10.26 8.28
CA GLU A 197 6.44 10.48 9.72
C GLU A 197 7.24 11.72 10.14
N ALA A 198 8.06 12.27 9.24
CA ALA A 198 8.91 13.41 9.54
C ALA A 198 8.09 14.70 9.64
N SER A 199 8.60 15.67 10.41
CA SER A 199 8.08 17.03 10.41
C SER A 199 8.44 17.75 9.12
N LEU A 200 7.65 18.79 8.77
CA LEU A 200 7.94 19.64 7.63
C LEU A 200 9.26 20.37 7.79
N VAL A 201 10.05 20.38 6.74
CA VAL A 201 11.32 21.12 6.62
C VAL A 201 11.13 22.24 5.60
N ARG A 202 11.59 23.44 5.90
CA ARG A 202 11.69 24.50 4.91
C ARG A 202 12.88 24.23 4.00
N ALA A 203 12.67 24.26 2.70
CA ALA A 203 13.67 23.92 1.70
C ALA A 203 13.62 24.88 0.50
N PHE A 204 14.67 24.90 -0.27
CA PHE A 204 14.68 25.46 -1.60
C PHE A 204 14.58 24.33 -2.63
N GLU A 205 13.60 24.41 -3.51
CA GLU A 205 13.50 23.60 -4.72
C GLU A 205 14.39 24.20 -5.79
N VAL A 206 15.36 23.44 -6.27
CA VAL A 206 16.31 23.85 -7.30
C VAL A 206 16.27 22.86 -8.45
N MET A 207 16.02 23.35 -9.66
CA MET A 207 16.11 22.52 -10.87
C MET A 207 17.58 22.47 -11.29
N VAL A 208 18.19 21.27 -11.26
CA VAL A 208 19.54 21.03 -11.75
C VAL A 208 19.47 20.37 -13.11
N SER A 209 20.22 20.88 -14.08
CA SER A 209 20.31 20.32 -15.42
C SER A 209 21.77 20.07 -15.79
N GLY A 210 22.02 19.04 -16.62
CA GLY A 210 23.36 18.67 -17.04
C GLY A 210 23.35 17.48 -17.98
N GLN A 211 24.47 16.80 -18.06
CA GLN A 211 24.64 15.50 -18.74
C GLN A 211 25.51 14.62 -17.87
N ASP A 212 25.17 13.34 -17.79
CA ASP A 212 26.01 12.36 -17.11
C ASP A 212 27.25 11.99 -17.94
N ALA A 213 28.09 11.08 -17.41
CA ALA A 213 29.33 10.65 -18.07
C ALA A 213 29.08 9.96 -19.41
N ASP A 214 27.89 9.44 -19.64
CA ASP A 214 27.48 8.77 -20.88
C ASP A 214 26.80 9.73 -21.86
N GLY A 215 26.71 11.03 -21.52
CA GLY A 215 26.10 12.08 -22.34
C GLY A 215 24.58 12.13 -22.25
N MET A 216 23.97 11.36 -21.33
CA MET A 216 22.53 11.40 -21.10
C MET A 216 22.12 12.70 -20.39
N PRO A 217 21.05 13.36 -20.84
CA PRO A 217 20.59 14.58 -20.19
C PRO A 217 20.14 14.31 -18.75
N LEU A 218 20.56 15.17 -17.83
CA LEU A 218 20.11 15.24 -16.45
C LEU A 218 19.21 16.44 -16.26
N ARG A 219 18.09 16.24 -15.57
CA ARG A 219 17.25 17.31 -15.07
C ARG A 219 16.57 16.84 -13.79
N ASP A 220 17.12 17.29 -12.66
CA ASP A 220 16.67 16.89 -11.33
C ASP A 220 16.06 18.08 -10.60
N ARG A 221 14.98 17.84 -9.89
CA ARG A 221 14.44 18.74 -8.90
C ARG A 221 15.03 18.36 -7.55
N VAL A 222 15.98 19.17 -7.08
CA VAL A 222 16.71 18.96 -5.83
C VAL A 222 16.13 19.85 -4.76
N TYR A 223 15.78 19.29 -3.62
CA TYR A 223 15.28 20.02 -2.47
C TYR A 223 16.38 20.16 -1.43
N VAL A 224 16.79 21.38 -1.18
CA VAL A 224 17.91 21.73 -0.29
C VAL A 224 17.36 22.37 0.97
N SER A 225 17.72 21.86 2.14
CA SER A 225 17.34 22.43 3.44
C SER A 225 17.68 23.92 3.53
N ALA A 226 16.69 24.75 3.80
CA ALA A 226 16.87 26.17 3.98
C ALA A 226 17.59 26.54 5.28
N ALA A 227 17.84 25.57 6.17
CA ALA A 227 18.55 25.77 7.43
C ALA A 227 20.07 25.64 7.28
N ASP A 228 20.54 24.66 6.49
CA ASP A 228 21.95 24.24 6.48
C ASP A 228 22.50 23.85 5.12
N GLY A 229 21.68 23.81 4.06
CA GLY A 229 22.13 23.50 2.71
C GLY A 229 22.25 21.99 2.41
N THR A 230 21.81 21.13 3.30
CA THR A 230 21.80 19.67 3.03
C THR A 230 20.69 19.29 2.05
N GLU A 231 20.94 18.30 1.19
CA GLU A 231 19.89 17.73 0.35
C GLU A 231 18.86 16.99 1.21
N VAL A 232 17.58 17.34 1.04
CA VAL A 232 16.44 16.77 1.78
C VAL A 232 15.71 15.73 0.94
N LEU A 233 15.57 16.01 -0.36
CA LEU A 233 14.84 15.17 -1.31
C LEU A 233 15.34 15.45 -2.73
N ARG A 234 15.26 14.46 -3.61
CA ARG A 234 15.56 14.60 -5.03
C ARG A 234 14.48 13.93 -5.86
N ALA A 235 14.04 14.59 -6.93
CA ALA A 235 13.11 14.06 -7.91
C ALA A 235 13.67 14.30 -9.33
N PRO A 236 14.15 13.25 -10.03
CA PRO A 236 14.51 13.35 -11.44
C PRO A 236 13.29 13.77 -12.29
N GLU A 237 13.50 14.64 -13.29
CA GLU A 237 12.44 15.11 -14.19
C GLU A 237 12.61 14.64 -15.63
N ILE A 238 13.75 14.07 -15.98
CA ILE A 238 13.93 13.37 -17.24
C ILE A 238 13.61 11.91 -17.00
N HIS A 239 12.50 11.50 -17.55
CA HIS A 239 12.12 10.11 -17.67
C HIS A 239 12.82 9.58 -18.91
N ALA A 240 13.97 8.94 -18.74
CA ALA A 240 14.61 8.23 -19.83
C ALA A 240 13.67 7.09 -20.27
N ALA A 241 13.50 6.91 -21.57
CA ALA A 241 12.99 5.66 -22.12
C ALA A 241 13.81 4.53 -21.50
N ARG A 242 13.21 3.32 -21.43
CA ARG A 242 13.84 2.09 -20.94
C ARG A 242 15.38 2.12 -21.09
N ASN A 243 16.10 2.12 -19.98
CA ASN A 243 17.55 2.20 -19.93
C ASN A 243 18.10 1.00 -19.16
N ARG A 244 18.44 -0.06 -19.89
CA ARG A 244 18.92 -1.33 -19.33
C ARG A 244 20.42 -1.48 -19.55
N GLN A 245 21.09 -1.97 -18.51
CA GLN A 245 22.48 -2.41 -18.59
C GLN A 245 22.67 -3.69 -17.77
N VAL A 246 23.16 -4.73 -18.40
CA VAL A 246 23.51 -6.00 -17.75
C VAL A 246 24.98 -6.28 -18.01
N CYS A 247 25.76 -6.45 -16.94
CA CYS A 247 27.18 -6.74 -17.02
C CYS A 247 27.54 -8.07 -16.34
N SER A 248 28.40 -8.84 -16.96
CA SER A 248 29.05 -9.98 -16.31
C SER A 248 30.16 -9.50 -15.36
N VAL A 249 30.14 -9.97 -14.12
CA VAL A 249 31.17 -9.69 -13.10
C VAL A 249 31.96 -10.94 -12.70
N GLY A 250 31.82 -12.02 -13.45
CA GLY A 250 32.53 -13.28 -13.25
C GLY A 250 32.53 -14.16 -14.49
N GLY A 251 33.03 -15.38 -14.36
CA GLY A 251 33.06 -16.35 -15.44
C GLY A 251 33.88 -15.98 -16.66
N PRO A 252 33.68 -16.69 -17.79
CA PRO A 252 34.51 -16.47 -19.01
C PRO A 252 34.21 -15.15 -19.71
N ASN A 253 33.04 -14.56 -19.48
CA ASN A 253 32.57 -13.31 -20.08
C ASN A 253 32.73 -12.09 -19.15
N ASN A 254 33.57 -12.19 -18.13
CA ASN A 254 33.78 -11.12 -17.15
C ASN A 254 34.13 -9.78 -17.84
N GLY A 255 33.39 -8.73 -17.48
CA GLY A 255 33.51 -7.40 -18.07
C GLY A 255 32.69 -7.18 -19.35
N THR A 256 32.02 -8.21 -19.89
CA THR A 256 31.06 -8.05 -20.99
C THR A 256 29.77 -7.42 -20.47
N CYS A 257 29.28 -6.38 -21.16
CA CYS A 257 28.02 -5.73 -20.87
C CYS A 257 27.12 -5.69 -22.11
N ARG A 258 25.80 -5.72 -21.88
CA ARG A 258 24.77 -5.36 -22.86
C ARG A 258 24.03 -4.13 -22.36
N ILE A 259 24.09 -3.04 -23.10
CA ILE A 259 23.36 -1.81 -22.80
C ILE A 259 22.17 -1.63 -23.73
N GLU A 260 21.31 -0.67 -23.40
CA GLU A 260 20.09 -0.41 -24.17
C GLU A 260 20.38 -0.20 -25.66
N GLY A 261 19.59 -0.89 -26.52
CA GLY A 261 19.73 -0.85 -27.97
C GLY A 261 20.83 -1.74 -28.57
N GLN A 262 21.64 -2.41 -27.77
CA GLN A 262 22.66 -3.34 -28.26
C GLN A 262 22.05 -4.71 -28.59
N VAL A 263 22.67 -5.39 -29.57
CA VAL A 263 22.36 -6.77 -29.93
C VAL A 263 22.77 -7.74 -28.81
N ALA A 264 22.24 -8.96 -28.87
CA ALA A 264 22.59 -10.03 -27.94
C ALA A 264 24.09 -10.30 -27.94
N THR A 265 24.63 -10.55 -26.73
CA THR A 265 26.06 -10.83 -26.51
C THR A 265 26.43 -12.29 -26.81
N GLY A 266 25.43 -13.18 -26.82
CA GLY A 266 25.61 -14.63 -26.86
C GLY A 266 25.82 -15.27 -25.49
N ASP A 267 25.89 -14.48 -24.42
CA ASP A 267 25.85 -14.96 -23.04
C ASP A 267 24.39 -15.00 -22.59
N THR A 268 23.90 -16.22 -22.27
CA THR A 268 22.50 -16.45 -21.96
C THR A 268 22.05 -15.68 -20.71
N ALA A 269 22.90 -15.59 -19.68
CA ALA A 269 22.57 -14.87 -18.47
C ALA A 269 22.43 -13.36 -18.71
N ILE A 270 23.36 -12.77 -19.46
CA ILE A 270 23.27 -11.35 -19.85
C ILE A 270 22.01 -11.12 -20.67
N ASP A 271 21.80 -11.93 -21.71
CA ASP A 271 20.77 -11.67 -22.72
C ASP A 271 19.36 -11.89 -22.17
N LYS A 272 19.12 -12.97 -21.41
CA LYS A 272 17.82 -13.20 -20.77
C LYS A 272 17.53 -12.16 -19.67
N THR A 273 18.49 -11.88 -18.79
CA THR A 273 18.32 -10.84 -17.77
C THR A 273 17.93 -9.50 -18.42
N TYR A 274 18.61 -9.10 -19.49
CA TYR A 274 18.30 -7.89 -20.23
C TYR A 274 16.86 -7.90 -20.78
N ASP A 275 16.41 -9.02 -21.35
CA ASP A 275 15.07 -9.13 -21.90
C ASP A 275 14.00 -9.13 -20.80
N HIS A 276 14.24 -9.80 -19.66
CA HIS A 276 13.34 -9.83 -18.50
C HIS A 276 13.24 -8.47 -17.79
N MET A 277 14.32 -7.67 -17.76
CA MET A 277 14.25 -6.28 -17.33
C MET A 277 13.36 -5.44 -18.25
N GLY A 278 13.32 -5.78 -19.55
CA GLY A 278 12.36 -5.22 -20.48
C GLY A 278 10.92 -5.58 -20.15
N LEU A 279 10.65 -6.84 -19.81
CA LEU A 279 9.34 -7.31 -19.36
C LEU A 279 8.86 -6.53 -18.13
N PHE A 280 9.73 -6.39 -17.10
CA PHE A 280 9.42 -5.59 -15.92
C PHE A 280 9.01 -4.16 -16.30
N TYR A 281 9.86 -3.46 -17.07
CA TYR A 281 9.60 -2.07 -17.45
C TYR A 281 8.29 -1.92 -18.22
N ASP A 282 8.09 -2.76 -19.27
CA ASP A 282 6.92 -2.68 -20.15
C ASP A 282 5.62 -2.99 -19.38
N CYS A 283 5.64 -4.00 -18.50
CA CYS A 283 4.51 -4.36 -17.65
C CYS A 283 4.11 -3.21 -16.73
N PHE A 284 5.07 -2.61 -16.02
CA PHE A 284 4.80 -1.53 -15.08
C PHE A 284 4.40 -0.24 -15.77
N GLN A 285 5.02 0.10 -16.90
CA GLN A 285 4.66 1.27 -17.68
C GLN A 285 3.26 1.14 -18.30
N ALA A 286 2.94 -0.02 -18.88
CA ALA A 286 1.67 -0.22 -19.59
C ALA A 286 0.47 -0.26 -18.62
N ASN A 287 0.61 -0.93 -17.49
CA ASN A 287 -0.53 -1.17 -16.58
C ASN A 287 -0.65 -0.14 -15.46
N PHE A 288 0.46 0.45 -15.03
CA PHE A 288 0.48 1.33 -13.85
C PHE A 288 1.04 2.72 -14.14
N GLY A 289 1.47 2.99 -15.38
CA GLY A 289 2.08 4.27 -15.76
C GLY A 289 3.39 4.55 -15.01
N ARG A 290 4.04 3.49 -14.47
CA ARG A 290 5.25 3.65 -13.69
C ARG A 290 6.49 3.59 -14.55
N ASP A 291 7.32 4.61 -14.44
CA ASP A 291 8.56 4.73 -15.18
C ASP A 291 9.72 4.13 -14.35
N SER A 292 10.08 2.88 -14.64
CA SER A 292 11.12 2.10 -13.95
C SER A 292 10.82 1.81 -12.45
N TRP A 293 11.80 1.19 -11.76
CA TRP A 293 11.66 0.75 -10.35
C TRP A 293 11.46 1.92 -9.38
N ASN A 294 12.11 3.06 -9.61
CA ASN A 294 11.98 4.23 -8.75
C ASN A 294 10.81 5.16 -9.10
N GLY A 295 10.11 4.92 -10.22
CA GLY A 295 9.01 5.76 -10.70
C GLY A 295 9.44 7.04 -11.43
N TRP A 296 10.75 7.21 -11.66
CA TRP A 296 11.36 8.42 -12.22
C TRP A 296 12.33 8.11 -13.38
N GLY A 297 12.17 6.96 -14.05
CA GLY A 297 13.04 6.56 -15.16
C GLY A 297 14.45 6.15 -14.74
N GLY A 298 14.66 5.70 -13.51
CA GLY A 298 15.96 5.21 -13.05
C GLY A 298 16.48 4.07 -13.93
N PRO A 299 17.80 3.97 -14.17
CA PRO A 299 18.38 2.92 -14.99
C PRO A 299 18.09 1.54 -14.39
N LEU A 300 17.79 0.58 -15.24
CA LEU A 300 17.68 -0.83 -14.88
C LEU A 300 19.07 -1.44 -15.02
N LEU A 301 19.76 -1.61 -13.91
CA LEU A 301 21.11 -2.16 -13.87
C LEU A 301 21.10 -3.58 -13.35
N ALA A 302 21.91 -4.47 -13.92
CA ALA A 302 22.09 -5.81 -13.41
C ALA A 302 23.56 -6.28 -13.54
N GLN A 303 23.97 -7.12 -12.58
CA GLN A 303 25.21 -7.87 -12.59
C GLN A 303 24.88 -9.36 -12.57
N VAL A 304 25.41 -10.10 -13.53
CA VAL A 304 25.29 -11.57 -13.61
C VAL A 304 26.64 -12.24 -13.38
N HIS A 305 26.64 -13.55 -13.15
CA HIS A 305 27.85 -14.32 -12.82
C HIS A 305 28.54 -13.83 -11.54
N TYR A 306 27.74 -13.40 -10.57
CA TYR A 306 28.26 -12.93 -9.29
C TYR A 306 28.66 -14.10 -8.39
N GLY A 307 29.92 -14.05 -7.89
CA GLY A 307 30.44 -15.07 -6.98
C GLY A 307 30.70 -16.41 -7.65
N THR A 308 31.04 -17.42 -6.83
CA THR A 308 31.26 -18.80 -7.29
C THR A 308 30.14 -19.68 -6.75
N SER A 309 29.37 -20.31 -7.65
CA SER A 309 28.19 -21.13 -7.28
C SER A 309 27.23 -20.40 -6.34
N TYR A 310 27.06 -19.09 -6.53
CA TYR A 310 26.17 -18.27 -5.72
C TYR A 310 24.73 -18.53 -6.17
N ALA A 311 24.00 -19.25 -5.32
CA ALA A 311 22.64 -19.70 -5.61
C ALA A 311 21.60 -18.69 -5.07
N ASN A 312 21.67 -17.42 -5.54
CA ASN A 312 20.72 -16.38 -5.16
C ASN A 312 20.72 -15.23 -6.18
N ALA A 313 19.70 -14.39 -6.10
CA ALA A 313 19.63 -13.05 -6.67
C ALA A 313 19.16 -12.07 -5.60
N TYR A 314 19.43 -10.78 -5.75
CA TYR A 314 18.92 -9.73 -4.87
C TYR A 314 19.01 -8.35 -5.54
N PHE A 315 18.11 -7.46 -5.16
CA PHE A 315 18.20 -6.03 -5.46
C PHE A 315 18.95 -5.32 -4.32
N ASP A 316 20.00 -4.57 -4.65
CA ASP A 316 20.88 -3.92 -3.66
C ASP A 316 20.51 -2.45 -3.37
N GLY A 317 19.31 -2.01 -3.79
CA GLY A 317 18.87 -0.62 -3.73
C GLY A 317 19.21 0.19 -4.97
N THR A 318 20.05 -0.33 -5.86
CA THR A 318 20.47 0.34 -7.12
C THR A 318 20.45 -0.57 -8.33
N LYS A 319 20.72 -1.85 -8.15
CA LYS A 319 20.82 -2.84 -9.22
C LYS A 319 20.46 -4.24 -8.76
N LEU A 320 20.14 -5.07 -9.71
CA LEU A 320 19.96 -6.50 -9.56
C LEU A 320 21.33 -7.21 -9.58
N VAL A 321 21.54 -8.13 -8.66
CA VAL A 321 22.74 -8.97 -8.60
C VAL A 321 22.34 -10.44 -8.66
N CYS A 322 22.88 -11.18 -9.64
CA CYS A 322 22.53 -12.57 -9.90
C CYS A 322 23.78 -13.46 -9.88
N GLY A 323 23.72 -14.52 -9.12
CA GLY A 323 24.72 -15.60 -9.15
C GLY A 323 24.53 -16.57 -10.31
N ASP A 324 25.34 -17.63 -10.35
CA ASP A 324 25.28 -18.70 -11.35
C ASP A 324 24.37 -19.86 -10.92
N GLY A 325 23.77 -19.76 -9.74
CA GLY A 325 23.02 -20.85 -9.18
C GLY A 325 23.91 -21.97 -8.60
N SER A 326 23.28 -23.05 -8.20
CA SER A 326 23.91 -24.26 -7.69
C SER A 326 23.06 -25.49 -8.08
N LEU A 327 23.34 -26.04 -9.26
CA LEU A 327 22.62 -27.22 -9.74
C LEU A 327 22.84 -28.42 -8.81
N PRO A 328 21.87 -29.30 -8.65
CA PRO A 328 20.57 -29.36 -9.37
C PRO A 328 19.47 -28.49 -8.74
N GLN A 329 19.72 -27.77 -7.65
CA GLN A 329 18.72 -27.09 -6.84
C GLN A 329 18.23 -25.79 -7.51
N LEU A 330 19.15 -24.93 -7.93
CA LEU A 330 18.85 -23.65 -8.56
C LEU A 330 19.71 -23.47 -9.80
N GLY A 331 19.10 -23.20 -10.93
CA GLY A 331 19.78 -22.76 -12.14
C GLY A 331 20.23 -21.31 -12.03
N GLN A 332 20.53 -20.68 -13.16
CA GLN A 332 20.87 -19.26 -13.25
C GLN A 332 19.63 -18.42 -12.87
N PRO A 333 19.60 -17.75 -11.69
CA PRO A 333 18.36 -17.15 -11.21
C PRO A 333 17.74 -16.14 -12.17
N CYS A 334 18.53 -15.23 -12.72
CA CYS A 334 18.02 -14.15 -13.56
C CYS A 334 17.73 -14.56 -15.02
N GLU A 335 17.92 -15.85 -15.36
CA GLU A 335 17.35 -16.44 -16.57
C GLU A 335 15.84 -16.73 -16.43
N ASP A 336 15.29 -16.56 -15.22
CA ASP A 336 13.86 -16.67 -14.95
C ASP A 336 13.23 -15.26 -14.85
N PRO A 337 12.14 -14.98 -15.58
CA PRO A 337 11.51 -13.67 -15.58
C PRO A 337 10.92 -13.30 -14.22
N ASP A 338 10.40 -14.28 -13.47
CA ASP A 338 9.76 -14.01 -12.17
C ASP A 338 10.76 -13.48 -11.17
N ILE A 339 11.97 -14.04 -11.14
CA ILE A 339 13.05 -13.57 -10.26
C ILE A 339 13.43 -12.13 -10.61
N VAL A 340 13.58 -11.81 -11.89
CA VAL A 340 13.95 -10.45 -12.30
C VAL A 340 12.87 -9.44 -11.92
N VAL A 341 11.59 -9.76 -12.14
CA VAL A 341 10.47 -8.89 -11.76
C VAL A 341 10.37 -8.78 -10.24
N HIS A 342 10.51 -9.90 -9.50
CA HIS A 342 10.49 -9.95 -8.03
C HIS A 342 11.54 -9.00 -7.44
N GLU A 343 12.78 -9.08 -7.89
CA GLU A 343 13.86 -8.27 -7.35
C GLU A 343 13.69 -6.77 -7.64
N PHE A 344 13.30 -6.39 -8.87
CA PHE A 344 13.00 -4.98 -9.15
C PHE A 344 11.77 -4.46 -8.41
N MET A 345 10.84 -5.35 -8.03
CA MET A 345 9.69 -4.96 -7.22
C MET A 345 10.11 -4.56 -5.79
N HIS A 346 11.19 -5.11 -5.23
CA HIS A 346 11.75 -4.59 -3.98
C HIS A 346 12.10 -3.11 -4.11
N GLY A 347 12.78 -2.70 -5.18
CA GLY A 347 13.05 -1.29 -5.45
C GLY A 347 11.78 -0.44 -5.63
N VAL A 348 10.74 -1.00 -6.24
CA VAL A 348 9.43 -0.35 -6.31
C VAL A 348 8.86 -0.15 -4.91
N THR A 349 8.86 -1.18 -4.06
CA THR A 349 8.31 -1.13 -2.70
C THR A 349 9.08 -0.14 -1.82
N GLU A 350 10.42 -0.11 -1.89
CA GLU A 350 11.27 0.85 -1.19
C GLU A 350 10.96 2.32 -1.56
N THR A 351 10.61 2.56 -2.81
CA THR A 351 10.29 3.90 -3.33
C THR A 351 8.80 4.26 -3.27
N THR A 352 7.96 3.42 -2.67
CA THR A 352 6.52 3.62 -2.52
C THR A 352 6.07 3.51 -1.08
N SER A 353 5.66 2.34 -0.63
CA SER A 353 5.19 2.10 0.74
C SER A 353 6.32 1.97 1.75
N ASP A 354 7.54 1.69 1.32
CA ASP A 354 8.75 1.52 2.13
C ASP A 354 8.52 0.59 3.34
N LEU A 355 7.91 -0.58 3.06
CA LEU A 355 7.56 -1.56 4.09
C LEU A 355 8.80 -2.05 4.84
N ILE A 356 8.73 -2.09 6.17
CA ILE A 356 9.78 -2.63 7.03
C ILE A 356 9.97 -4.13 6.72
N TYR A 357 11.19 -4.52 6.36
CA TYR A 357 11.53 -5.89 5.98
C TYR A 357 11.64 -6.81 7.21
N SER A 358 10.53 -6.97 7.95
CA SER A 358 10.47 -7.82 9.14
C SER A 358 9.03 -8.19 9.47
N GLY A 359 8.79 -9.39 10.00
CA GLY A 359 7.47 -9.88 10.40
C GLY A 359 6.45 -9.82 9.26
N GLU A 360 5.19 -9.43 9.54
CA GLU A 360 4.13 -9.39 8.53
C GLU A 360 4.34 -8.31 7.46
N SER A 361 4.96 -7.18 7.78
CA SER A 361 5.28 -6.16 6.77
C SER A 361 6.36 -6.64 5.80
N GLY A 362 7.37 -7.36 6.31
CA GLY A 362 8.37 -8.02 5.47
C GLY A 362 7.75 -9.14 4.61
N ALA A 363 6.87 -9.95 5.18
CA ALA A 363 6.12 -10.96 4.43
C ALA A 363 5.25 -10.33 3.32
N LEU A 364 4.65 -9.16 3.58
CA LEU A 364 3.91 -8.42 2.57
C LEU A 364 4.82 -7.87 1.46
N THR A 365 6.05 -7.43 1.79
CA THR A 365 7.06 -7.03 0.81
C THR A 365 7.39 -8.16 -0.16
N GLU A 366 7.69 -9.35 0.38
CA GLU A 366 7.95 -10.56 -0.41
C GLU A 366 6.74 -10.95 -1.28
N SER A 367 5.55 -10.89 -0.68
CA SER A 367 4.32 -11.18 -1.42
C SER A 367 4.06 -10.19 -2.55
N LEU A 368 4.30 -8.90 -2.37
CA LEU A 368 4.18 -7.91 -3.46
C LEU A 368 5.12 -8.25 -4.61
N SER A 369 6.35 -8.67 -4.31
CA SER A 369 7.32 -9.09 -5.31
C SER A 369 6.83 -10.30 -6.13
N ASP A 370 6.30 -11.33 -5.47
CA ASP A 370 5.70 -12.49 -6.14
C ASP A 370 4.42 -12.13 -6.90
N ILE A 371 3.55 -11.31 -6.33
CA ILE A 371 2.30 -10.85 -6.96
C ILE A 371 2.59 -10.15 -8.29
N TYR A 372 3.62 -9.28 -8.34
CA TYR A 372 3.92 -8.58 -9.57
C TYR A 372 4.75 -9.40 -10.55
N ALA A 373 5.51 -10.39 -10.10
CA ALA A 373 6.08 -11.42 -10.96
C ALA A 373 4.96 -12.18 -11.70
N ALA A 374 4.00 -12.75 -10.95
CA ALA A 374 2.83 -13.42 -11.52
C ALA A 374 1.96 -12.49 -12.38
N THR A 375 1.77 -11.24 -11.99
CA THR A 375 1.03 -10.22 -12.74
C THR A 375 1.67 -9.97 -14.10
N CYS A 376 2.97 -9.74 -14.16
CA CYS A 376 3.69 -9.48 -15.40
C CYS A 376 3.76 -10.72 -16.29
N GLY A 377 3.93 -11.92 -15.73
CA GLY A 377 3.80 -13.18 -16.47
C GLY A 377 2.42 -13.37 -17.08
N SER A 378 1.35 -13.07 -16.31
CA SER A 378 -0.03 -13.10 -16.78
C SER A 378 -0.28 -12.07 -17.89
N TRP A 379 0.15 -10.82 -17.70
CA TRP A 379 0.00 -9.74 -18.68
C TRP A 379 0.74 -10.03 -19.99
N ALA A 380 1.96 -10.55 -19.94
CA ALA A 380 2.78 -10.89 -21.11
C ALA A 380 2.14 -11.93 -22.03
N SER A 381 1.18 -12.72 -21.52
CA SER A 381 0.39 -13.63 -22.35
C SER A 381 -0.54 -12.92 -23.35
N GLY A 382 -0.77 -11.62 -23.19
CA GLY A 382 -1.72 -10.82 -23.94
C GLY A 382 -3.19 -11.05 -23.62
N THR A 383 -3.51 -11.92 -22.65
CA THR A 383 -4.88 -12.33 -22.30
C THR A 383 -5.15 -12.35 -20.79
N TRP A 384 -4.25 -11.84 -19.96
CA TRP A 384 -4.32 -11.97 -18.50
C TRP A 384 -4.52 -13.42 -18.07
N SER A 385 -3.59 -14.27 -18.51
CA SER A 385 -3.65 -15.72 -18.29
C SER A 385 -3.79 -16.08 -16.82
N THR A 386 -4.63 -17.08 -16.55
CA THR A 386 -4.78 -17.71 -15.21
C THR A 386 -4.25 -19.15 -15.20
N ALA A 387 -3.42 -19.52 -16.18
CA ALA A 387 -2.79 -20.84 -16.24
C ALA A 387 -2.00 -21.14 -14.97
N THR A 388 -1.86 -22.43 -14.62
CA THR A 388 -1.19 -22.84 -13.39
C THR A 388 0.24 -22.32 -13.30
N SER A 389 0.97 -22.24 -14.41
CA SER A 389 2.33 -21.70 -14.48
C SER A 389 2.45 -20.25 -14.01
N VAL A 390 1.40 -19.43 -14.19
CA VAL A 390 1.39 -18.03 -13.67
C VAL A 390 1.51 -17.97 -12.14
N TRP A 391 1.10 -19.04 -11.46
CA TRP A 391 1.09 -19.11 -9.99
C TRP A 391 2.27 -19.89 -9.42
N HIS A 392 3.22 -20.27 -10.26
CA HIS A 392 4.46 -20.98 -9.90
C HIS A 392 5.62 -20.01 -10.08
N ILE A 393 6.19 -19.54 -8.99
CA ILE A 393 7.27 -18.55 -8.99
C ILE A 393 8.61 -19.24 -9.21
N ALA A 394 9.36 -18.77 -10.20
CA ALA A 394 10.70 -19.24 -10.56
C ALA A 394 10.75 -20.72 -11.02
N GLU A 395 9.73 -21.19 -11.73
CA GLU A 395 9.65 -22.60 -12.18
C GLU A 395 10.74 -22.97 -13.18
N THR A 396 11.33 -22.02 -13.90
CA THR A 396 12.40 -22.31 -14.87
C THR A 396 13.78 -22.32 -14.23
N ALA A 397 13.96 -21.65 -13.09
CA ALA A 397 15.22 -21.62 -12.35
C ALA A 397 15.29 -22.66 -11.24
N TRP A 398 14.19 -22.93 -10.54
CA TRP A 398 14.15 -23.89 -9.45
C TRP A 398 14.12 -25.33 -9.97
N THR A 399 15.03 -26.16 -9.47
CA THR A 399 15.19 -27.57 -9.88
C THR A 399 14.96 -27.80 -11.38
N PRO A 400 15.72 -27.16 -12.29
CA PRO A 400 15.39 -27.05 -13.72
C PRO A 400 15.29 -28.40 -14.45
N GLY A 401 15.72 -29.48 -13.81
CA GLY A 401 15.56 -30.86 -14.29
C GLY A 401 14.21 -31.49 -13.91
N THR A 402 13.37 -30.82 -13.12
CA THR A 402 12.11 -31.36 -12.58
C THR A 402 10.93 -30.56 -13.11
N SER A 403 10.24 -31.09 -14.11
CA SER A 403 9.10 -30.41 -14.72
C SER A 403 7.95 -30.18 -13.72
N GLY A 404 7.46 -28.94 -13.62
CA GLY A 404 6.32 -28.56 -12.79
C GLY A 404 6.69 -28.25 -11.34
N ASP A 405 7.99 -28.32 -10.99
CA ASP A 405 8.47 -27.82 -9.71
C ASP A 405 8.75 -26.31 -9.77
N ALA A 406 8.61 -25.62 -8.65
CA ALA A 406 8.81 -24.17 -8.54
C ALA A 406 9.35 -23.80 -7.16
N LEU A 407 9.97 -22.64 -7.06
CA LEU A 407 10.48 -22.12 -5.79
C LEU A 407 9.34 -21.87 -4.79
N ARG A 408 8.23 -21.28 -5.28
CA ARG A 408 7.00 -21.01 -4.49
C ARG A 408 5.75 -21.25 -5.35
N TYR A 409 4.66 -21.63 -4.70
CA TYR A 409 3.37 -21.89 -5.33
C TYR A 409 2.30 -20.93 -4.77
N MET A 410 1.91 -19.88 -5.49
CA MET A 410 0.88 -18.95 -5.03
C MET A 410 -0.52 -19.59 -4.93
N ASN A 411 -0.77 -20.66 -5.67
CA ASN A 411 -2.04 -21.38 -5.68
C ASN A 411 -2.17 -22.41 -4.52
N ASP A 412 -1.07 -22.88 -3.95
CA ASP A 412 -1.00 -23.74 -2.76
C ASP A 412 0.35 -23.50 -2.06
N PRO A 413 0.53 -22.39 -1.34
CA PRO A 413 1.85 -21.99 -0.84
C PRO A 413 2.55 -23.08 -0.04
N ALA A 414 1.84 -23.76 0.84
CA ALA A 414 2.44 -24.79 1.66
C ALA A 414 2.79 -26.10 0.89
N ALA A 415 2.61 -26.15 -0.44
CA ALA A 415 3.07 -27.26 -1.28
C ALA A 415 4.59 -27.32 -1.37
N ASP A 416 5.30 -26.20 -1.21
CA ASP A 416 6.77 -26.14 -1.14
C ASP A 416 7.34 -26.72 0.17
N GLY A 417 6.48 -27.02 1.15
CA GLY A 417 6.87 -27.54 2.47
C GLY A 417 7.48 -26.50 3.41
N TYR A 418 7.47 -25.22 3.04
CA TYR A 418 8.11 -24.12 3.76
C TYR A 418 7.15 -22.95 3.99
N SER A 419 6.38 -22.55 2.98
CA SER A 419 5.53 -21.37 3.04
C SER A 419 4.28 -21.57 3.91
N VAL A 420 3.87 -20.49 4.59
CA VAL A 420 2.64 -20.43 5.39
C VAL A 420 1.51 -19.92 4.50
N ASP A 421 0.38 -20.63 4.47
CA ASP A 421 -0.79 -20.31 3.64
C ASP A 421 -1.99 -19.77 4.45
N TYR A 422 -1.85 -19.66 5.78
CA TYR A 422 -2.94 -19.29 6.68
C TYR A 422 -2.42 -18.39 7.82
N ALA A 423 -2.93 -17.17 7.93
CA ALA A 423 -2.41 -16.15 8.85
C ALA A 423 -2.33 -16.57 10.33
N PRO A 424 -3.29 -17.35 10.91
CA PRO A 424 -3.15 -17.85 12.27
C PRO A 424 -1.99 -18.81 12.51
N ASP A 425 -1.38 -19.35 11.47
CA ASP A 425 -0.20 -20.24 11.57
C ASP A 425 1.12 -19.42 11.60
N LEU A 426 1.07 -18.09 11.36
CA LEU A 426 2.21 -17.20 11.50
C LEU A 426 2.61 -17.04 12.97
N ASN A 427 3.89 -16.90 13.22
CA ASN A 427 4.45 -16.60 14.55
C ASN A 427 5.67 -15.67 14.43
N SER A 428 6.20 -15.20 15.56
CA SER A 428 7.32 -14.26 15.59
C SER A 428 8.63 -14.81 15.00
N GLY A 429 8.74 -16.10 14.76
CA GLY A 429 9.90 -16.74 14.12
C GLY A 429 9.66 -17.10 12.65
N THR A 430 8.48 -16.77 12.09
CA THR A 430 8.20 -17.01 10.67
C THR A 430 9.08 -16.12 9.81
N ASP A 431 9.85 -16.72 8.92
CA ASP A 431 10.66 -16.00 7.93
C ASP A 431 9.77 -15.24 6.95
N VAL A 432 10.22 -14.07 6.47
CA VAL A 432 9.42 -13.19 5.61
C VAL A 432 9.02 -13.85 4.29
N HIS A 433 9.90 -14.66 3.68
CA HIS A 433 9.58 -15.40 2.44
C HIS A 433 8.53 -16.49 2.71
N SER A 434 8.65 -17.19 3.85
CA SER A 434 7.65 -18.16 4.28
C SER A 434 6.29 -17.50 4.54
N GLY A 435 6.29 -16.35 5.21
CA GLY A 435 5.09 -15.59 5.55
C GLY A 435 4.37 -15.01 4.33
N ALA A 436 5.08 -14.77 3.23
CA ALA A 436 4.54 -14.23 1.98
C ALA A 436 3.39 -15.06 1.41
N GLY A 437 3.41 -16.38 1.65
CA GLY A 437 2.41 -17.30 1.12
C GLY A 437 0.97 -16.94 1.50
N VAL A 438 0.75 -16.29 2.66
CA VAL A 438 -0.59 -15.84 3.08
C VAL A 438 -1.17 -14.83 2.10
N ALA A 439 -0.42 -13.76 1.78
CA ALA A 439 -0.90 -12.72 0.87
C ALA A 439 -0.84 -13.18 -0.60
N ASN A 440 0.10 -14.03 -0.97
CA ASN A 440 0.16 -14.70 -2.28
C ASN A 440 -1.14 -15.48 -2.56
N LEU A 441 -1.58 -16.30 -1.61
CA LEU A 441 -2.82 -17.06 -1.76
C LEU A 441 -4.05 -16.14 -1.78
N ALA A 442 -4.08 -15.09 -0.94
CA ALA A 442 -5.16 -14.11 -0.97
C ALA A 442 -5.27 -13.46 -2.35
N PHE A 443 -4.17 -13.00 -2.93
CA PHE A 443 -4.14 -12.43 -4.29
C PHE A 443 -4.62 -13.43 -5.35
N LYS A 444 -4.08 -14.65 -5.32
CA LYS A 444 -4.48 -15.70 -6.26
C LYS A 444 -5.97 -16.02 -6.17
N LEU A 445 -6.51 -16.16 -4.96
CA LEU A 445 -7.95 -16.41 -4.77
C LEU A 445 -8.79 -15.20 -5.20
N MET A 446 -8.32 -13.99 -4.98
CA MET A 446 -8.97 -12.77 -5.48
C MET A 446 -9.02 -12.79 -7.02
N ALA A 447 -7.91 -13.11 -7.67
CA ALA A 447 -7.81 -13.14 -9.12
C ALA A 447 -8.67 -14.21 -9.77
N THR A 448 -8.66 -15.45 -9.25
CA THR A 448 -9.24 -16.62 -9.93
C THR A 448 -10.47 -17.22 -9.22
N GLY A 449 -10.79 -16.73 -8.04
CA GLY A 449 -11.82 -17.33 -7.19
C GLY A 449 -11.42 -18.65 -6.54
N GLY A 450 -12.36 -19.26 -5.83
CA GLY A 450 -12.21 -20.58 -5.23
C GLY A 450 -12.14 -20.56 -3.71
N VAL A 451 -11.67 -21.65 -3.15
CA VAL A 451 -11.56 -21.88 -1.69
C VAL A 451 -10.10 -22.10 -1.31
N HIS A 452 -9.79 -22.00 -0.03
CA HIS A 452 -8.46 -22.33 0.48
C HIS A 452 -8.08 -23.77 0.10
N PRO A 453 -6.93 -24.01 -0.57
CA PRO A 453 -6.59 -25.32 -1.15
C PRO A 453 -6.52 -26.46 -0.12
N ARG A 454 -6.17 -26.12 1.13
CA ARG A 454 -6.04 -27.06 2.25
C ARG A 454 -7.25 -27.03 3.21
N GLY A 455 -8.35 -26.40 2.83
CA GLY A 455 -9.59 -26.36 3.61
C GLY A 455 -9.47 -25.69 4.97
N LYS A 456 -8.50 -24.76 5.17
CA LYS A 456 -8.35 -24.00 6.42
C LYS A 456 -9.56 -23.15 6.73
N THR A 457 -10.28 -22.70 5.70
CA THR A 457 -11.58 -22.01 5.80
C THR A 457 -12.56 -22.55 4.77
N LEU A 458 -13.86 -22.28 5.00
CA LEU A 458 -14.94 -22.61 4.05
C LEU A 458 -15.33 -21.43 3.16
N VAL A 459 -14.56 -20.35 3.20
CA VAL A 459 -14.84 -19.13 2.42
C VAL A 459 -14.65 -19.44 0.94
N ASN A 460 -15.71 -19.27 0.15
CA ASN A 460 -15.64 -19.32 -1.30
C ASN A 460 -15.48 -17.88 -1.84
N VAL A 461 -14.36 -17.62 -2.50
CA VAL A 461 -13.99 -16.30 -3.02
C VAL A 461 -14.51 -16.14 -4.45
N PRO A 462 -15.30 -15.12 -4.77
CA PRO A 462 -15.63 -14.79 -6.15
C PRO A 462 -14.39 -14.26 -6.90
N ALA A 463 -14.18 -14.70 -8.13
CA ALA A 463 -13.09 -14.20 -8.97
C ALA A 463 -13.37 -12.77 -9.44
N ILE A 464 -12.33 -11.92 -9.43
CA ILE A 464 -12.40 -10.55 -9.99
C ILE A 464 -11.46 -10.33 -11.17
N GLY A 465 -10.66 -11.32 -11.54
CA GLY A 465 -9.64 -11.25 -12.60
C GLY A 465 -8.27 -10.77 -12.09
N VAL A 466 -7.20 -11.18 -12.81
CA VAL A 466 -5.81 -10.84 -12.45
C VAL A 466 -5.59 -9.32 -12.53
N GLU A 467 -6.04 -8.70 -13.61
CA GLU A 467 -5.89 -7.26 -13.86
C GLU A 467 -6.50 -6.42 -12.73
N ALA A 468 -7.75 -6.70 -12.36
CA ALA A 468 -8.42 -5.95 -11.29
C ALA A 468 -7.72 -6.17 -9.93
N ALA A 469 -7.33 -7.40 -9.61
CA ALA A 469 -6.60 -7.72 -8.38
C ALA A 469 -5.24 -6.99 -8.34
N ALA A 470 -4.49 -6.97 -9.46
CA ALA A 470 -3.22 -6.28 -9.57
C ALA A 470 -3.37 -4.75 -9.38
N HIS A 471 -4.36 -4.12 -10.01
CA HIS A 471 -4.64 -2.69 -9.83
C HIS A 471 -5.03 -2.34 -8.40
N ILE A 472 -5.78 -3.21 -7.70
CA ILE A 472 -6.15 -3.02 -6.29
C ILE A 472 -4.91 -3.04 -5.40
N PHE A 473 -4.03 -4.04 -5.55
CA PHE A 473 -2.78 -4.12 -4.79
C PHE A 473 -1.82 -2.98 -5.14
N TRP A 474 -1.76 -2.58 -6.42
CA TRP A 474 -0.99 -1.43 -6.85
C TRP A 474 -1.42 -0.14 -6.17
N TYR A 475 -2.73 0.15 -6.23
CA TYR A 475 -3.28 1.35 -5.58
C TYR A 475 -3.00 1.34 -4.07
N ALA A 476 -3.15 0.18 -3.43
CA ALA A 476 -2.89 0.03 -2.00
C ALA A 476 -1.41 0.29 -1.68
N ASN A 477 -0.47 -0.31 -2.43
CA ASN A 477 0.97 -0.10 -2.24
C ASN A 477 1.38 1.36 -2.47
N MET A 478 0.84 2.00 -3.50
CA MET A 478 1.18 3.37 -3.86
C MET A 478 0.59 4.45 -2.94
N ASN A 479 -0.55 4.17 -2.30
CA ASN A 479 -1.35 5.25 -1.69
C ASN A 479 -1.80 4.97 -0.26
N LEU A 480 -1.81 3.69 0.18
CA LEU A 480 -2.49 3.31 1.42
C LEU A 480 -1.60 2.53 2.39
N PHE A 481 -0.62 1.77 1.90
CA PHE A 481 0.32 1.08 2.77
C PHE A 481 1.27 2.09 3.42
N THR A 482 1.61 1.82 4.67
CA THR A 482 2.63 2.51 5.46
C THR A 482 3.75 1.54 5.77
N ARG A 483 4.89 2.03 6.21
CA ARG A 483 6.07 1.21 6.51
C ARG A 483 5.80 0.01 7.43
N SER A 484 4.82 0.13 8.32
CA SER A 484 4.44 -0.92 9.28
C SER A 484 3.13 -1.64 8.92
N THR A 485 2.68 -1.56 7.68
CA THR A 485 1.45 -2.26 7.25
C THR A 485 1.61 -3.76 7.42
N ASN A 486 0.83 -4.35 8.31
CA ASN A 486 0.71 -5.79 8.51
C ASN A 486 -0.37 -6.37 7.57
N LEU A 487 -0.52 -7.68 7.53
CA LEU A 487 -1.49 -8.36 6.64
C LEU A 487 -2.93 -7.89 6.88
N TYR A 488 -3.26 -7.59 8.11
CA TYR A 488 -4.59 -7.09 8.43
C TYR A 488 -4.82 -5.67 7.89
N ALA A 489 -3.86 -4.77 8.07
CA ALA A 489 -3.92 -3.43 7.49
C ALA A 489 -3.92 -3.49 5.95
N ALA A 490 -3.18 -4.44 5.35
CA ALA A 490 -3.20 -4.70 3.91
C ALA A 490 -4.58 -5.12 3.40
N ARG A 491 -5.29 -5.98 4.13
CA ARG A 491 -6.68 -6.32 3.84
C ARG A 491 -7.56 -5.08 3.77
N LEU A 492 -7.50 -4.21 4.80
CA LEU A 492 -8.30 -2.98 4.82
C LEU A 492 -7.94 -2.05 3.66
N ALA A 493 -6.64 -1.87 3.42
CA ALA A 493 -6.15 -1.02 2.36
C ALA A 493 -6.58 -1.53 0.97
N THR A 494 -6.50 -2.83 0.70
CA THR A 494 -6.93 -3.40 -0.59
C THR A 494 -8.46 -3.27 -0.79
N ARG A 495 -9.27 -3.39 0.27
CA ARG A 495 -10.70 -3.08 0.18
C ARG A 495 -10.95 -1.61 -0.15
N VAL A 496 -10.25 -0.69 0.54
CA VAL A 496 -10.34 0.75 0.27
C VAL A 496 -9.84 1.07 -1.13
N ALA A 497 -8.77 0.41 -1.59
CA ALA A 497 -8.26 0.53 -2.96
C ALA A 497 -9.34 0.15 -3.99
N ALA A 498 -10.02 -0.99 -3.80
CA ALA A 498 -11.11 -1.41 -4.67
C ALA A 498 -12.24 -0.37 -4.74
N GLN A 499 -12.59 0.22 -3.60
CA GLN A 499 -13.59 1.29 -3.55
C GLN A 499 -13.10 2.55 -4.27
N SER A 500 -11.86 2.96 -4.05
CA SER A 500 -11.26 4.17 -4.65
C SER A 500 -11.11 4.08 -6.16
N LEU A 501 -10.88 2.87 -6.67
CA LEU A 501 -10.81 2.57 -8.09
C LEU A 501 -12.22 2.43 -8.73
N GLY A 502 -13.29 2.66 -7.97
CA GLY A 502 -14.67 2.61 -8.48
C GLY A 502 -15.23 1.20 -8.68
N TYR A 503 -14.56 0.17 -8.19
CA TYR A 503 -15.08 -1.20 -8.27
C TYR A 503 -16.36 -1.37 -7.44
N SER A 504 -17.27 -2.21 -7.94
CA SER A 504 -18.56 -2.49 -7.30
C SER A 504 -18.40 -3.08 -5.90
N THR A 505 -19.45 -2.97 -5.09
CA THR A 505 -19.50 -3.61 -3.75
C THR A 505 -19.20 -5.12 -3.83
N ALA A 506 -19.65 -5.80 -4.90
CA ALA A 506 -19.36 -7.22 -5.10
C ALA A 506 -17.86 -7.51 -5.23
N VAL A 507 -17.11 -6.64 -5.93
CA VAL A 507 -15.64 -6.74 -6.03
C VAL A 507 -14.99 -6.44 -4.67
N GLN A 508 -15.45 -5.42 -3.97
CA GLN A 508 -14.96 -5.09 -2.62
C GLN A 508 -15.19 -6.24 -1.63
N ASP A 509 -16.34 -6.91 -1.71
CA ASP A 509 -16.65 -8.08 -0.88
C ASP A 509 -15.82 -9.32 -1.28
N ALA A 510 -15.47 -9.46 -2.55
CA ALA A 510 -14.55 -10.51 -3.01
C ALA A 510 -13.12 -10.29 -2.45
N VAL A 511 -12.65 -9.03 -2.36
CA VAL A 511 -11.39 -8.68 -1.69
C VAL A 511 -11.42 -9.13 -0.23
N ASP A 512 -12.46 -8.76 0.52
CA ASP A 512 -12.61 -9.22 1.91
C ASP A 512 -12.68 -10.74 2.04
N ALA A 513 -13.40 -11.41 1.13
CA ALA A 513 -13.52 -12.86 1.10
C ALA A 513 -12.15 -13.52 0.89
N ALA A 514 -11.31 -12.99 0.00
CA ALA A 514 -9.98 -13.53 -0.27
C ALA A 514 -9.08 -13.47 0.99
N TRP A 515 -9.05 -12.35 1.68
CA TRP A 515 -8.32 -12.22 2.94
C TRP A 515 -8.91 -13.09 4.06
N ASN A 516 -10.23 -13.22 4.12
CA ASN A 516 -10.89 -14.13 5.06
C ASN A 516 -10.53 -15.59 4.76
N ALA A 517 -10.41 -15.97 3.49
CA ALA A 517 -10.06 -17.34 3.10
C ALA A 517 -8.69 -17.75 3.63
N VAL A 518 -7.75 -16.84 3.71
CA VAL A 518 -6.41 -17.07 4.26
C VAL A 518 -6.28 -16.72 5.75
N GLY A 519 -7.40 -16.51 6.44
CA GLY A 519 -7.44 -16.28 7.90
C GLY A 519 -7.05 -14.88 8.35
N VAL A 520 -6.82 -13.93 7.44
CA VAL A 520 -6.54 -12.54 7.80
C VAL A 520 -7.83 -11.87 8.23
N GLY A 521 -7.91 -11.52 9.52
CA GLY A 521 -9.09 -10.95 10.15
C GLY A 521 -10.04 -11.99 10.74
N VAL A 522 -9.69 -13.26 10.72
CA VAL A 522 -10.33 -14.30 11.55
C VAL A 522 -9.63 -14.31 12.91
N THR A 523 -9.86 -13.28 13.73
CA THR A 523 -9.59 -13.43 15.15
C THR A 523 -10.57 -14.48 15.69
N THR A 524 -10.15 -15.30 16.65
CA THR A 524 -11.12 -16.05 17.48
C THR A 524 -12.09 -15.01 18.01
N SER A 525 -13.28 -14.95 17.39
CA SER A 525 -14.23 -13.88 17.70
C SER A 525 -14.56 -13.96 19.17
N PRO A 526 -14.50 -12.86 19.93
CA PRO A 526 -14.96 -12.85 21.29
C PRO A 526 -16.42 -13.30 21.30
N SER A 527 -16.89 -13.85 22.40
CA SER A 527 -18.32 -14.16 22.53
C SER A 527 -19.12 -12.87 22.38
N CYS A 528 -20.16 -12.89 21.55
CA CYS A 528 -21.08 -11.75 21.40
C CYS A 528 -22.47 -12.10 21.91
N THR A 529 -23.20 -11.09 22.38
CA THR A 529 -24.63 -11.23 22.70
C THR A 529 -25.44 -11.11 21.40
N PRO A 530 -26.12 -12.16 20.94
CA PRO A 530 -26.92 -12.10 19.73
C PRO A 530 -28.16 -11.23 19.92
N LEU A 531 -28.48 -10.41 18.93
CA LEU A 531 -29.62 -9.49 18.90
C LEU A 531 -30.61 -9.91 17.82
N PRO A 532 -31.89 -10.12 18.13
CA PRO A 532 -32.95 -10.26 17.13
C PRO A 532 -33.18 -8.96 16.34
N ASN A 533 -33.81 -9.08 15.16
CA ASN A 533 -34.20 -7.91 14.37
C ASN A 533 -35.15 -6.99 15.14
N ASN A 534 -34.99 -5.68 14.92
CA ASN A 534 -35.78 -4.63 15.58
C ASN A 534 -35.74 -4.69 17.13
N THR A 535 -34.54 -5.05 17.66
CA THR A 535 -34.32 -5.15 19.11
C THR A 535 -33.59 -3.92 19.63
N THR A 536 -34.00 -3.49 20.84
CA THR A 536 -33.29 -2.49 21.63
C THR A 536 -32.85 -3.10 22.96
N VAL A 537 -31.55 -3.04 23.26
CA VAL A 537 -30.98 -3.35 24.57
C VAL A 537 -30.72 -2.05 25.30
N SER A 538 -31.26 -1.88 26.49
CA SER A 538 -31.14 -0.66 27.28
C SER A 538 -30.29 -0.88 28.54
N LEU A 539 -29.91 0.22 29.21
CA LEU A 539 -29.17 0.24 30.46
C LEU A 539 -27.73 -0.36 30.34
N ILE A 540 -27.13 -0.25 29.16
CA ILE A 540 -25.76 -0.69 28.94
C ILE A 540 -24.82 0.31 29.63
N SER A 541 -23.88 -0.20 30.43
CA SER A 541 -22.93 0.61 31.17
C SER A 541 -21.54 -0.03 31.11
N GLY A 542 -20.48 0.76 31.24
CA GLY A 542 -19.11 0.26 31.26
C GLY A 542 -18.11 1.33 31.70
N ASP A 543 -16.95 0.89 32.11
CA ASP A 543 -15.83 1.76 32.48
C ASP A 543 -15.13 2.32 31.23
N ALA A 544 -14.27 3.31 31.41
CA ALA A 544 -13.36 3.76 30.37
C ALA A 544 -12.52 2.58 29.85
N SER A 545 -12.36 2.48 28.54
CA SER A 545 -11.67 1.39 27.83
C SER A 545 -12.36 0.01 27.92
N SER A 546 -13.49 -0.13 28.61
CA SER A 546 -14.27 -1.38 28.61
C SER A 546 -14.83 -1.68 27.21
N VAL A 547 -14.96 -2.97 26.89
CA VAL A 547 -15.46 -3.44 25.60
C VAL A 547 -16.60 -4.43 25.80
N LYS A 548 -17.68 -4.27 25.04
CA LYS A 548 -18.81 -5.20 24.97
C LYS A 548 -19.11 -5.55 23.51
N TYR A 549 -19.35 -6.84 23.25
CA TYR A 549 -19.67 -7.32 21.91
C TYR A 549 -21.11 -7.79 21.79
N TYR A 550 -21.76 -7.36 20.71
CA TYR A 550 -23.07 -7.81 20.26
C TYR A 550 -22.98 -8.26 18.80
N CYS A 551 -23.94 -9.06 18.34
CA CYS A 551 -23.97 -9.50 16.94
C CYS A 551 -25.40 -9.80 16.49
N PHE A 552 -25.60 -9.80 15.15
CA PHE A 552 -26.82 -10.26 14.52
C PHE A 552 -26.50 -10.83 13.14
N ASP A 553 -27.34 -11.77 12.67
CA ASP A 553 -27.18 -12.37 11.36
C ASP A 553 -28.09 -11.64 10.37
N VAL A 554 -27.51 -11.01 9.33
CA VAL A 554 -28.23 -10.25 8.31
C VAL A 554 -28.36 -11.08 7.03
N PRO A 555 -29.58 -11.15 6.42
CA PRO A 555 -29.77 -11.81 5.13
C PRO A 555 -29.01 -11.12 3.99
N ALA A 556 -28.75 -11.86 2.91
CA ALA A 556 -28.21 -11.27 1.69
C ALA A 556 -29.09 -10.14 1.16
N ASN A 557 -28.47 -9.13 0.57
CA ASN A 557 -29.11 -7.97 -0.04
C ASN A 557 -30.01 -7.16 0.92
N THR A 558 -29.75 -7.22 2.24
CA THR A 558 -30.52 -6.52 3.27
C THR A 558 -29.65 -5.42 3.90
N PRO A 559 -30.03 -4.15 3.82
CA PRO A 559 -29.35 -3.08 4.56
C PRO A 559 -29.69 -3.21 6.04
N SER A 560 -28.83 -2.68 6.91
CA SER A 560 -29.07 -2.68 8.34
C SER A 560 -28.63 -1.38 8.99
N THR A 561 -29.22 -1.07 10.15
CA THR A 561 -28.88 0.11 10.94
C THR A 561 -28.57 -0.31 12.37
N VAL A 562 -27.48 0.21 12.91
CA VAL A 562 -27.08 0.05 14.31
C VAL A 562 -26.98 1.43 14.93
N THR A 563 -27.71 1.66 16.02
CA THR A 563 -27.75 2.96 16.70
C THR A 563 -27.49 2.77 18.19
N ILE A 564 -26.64 3.61 18.76
CA ILE A 564 -26.57 3.82 20.21
C ILE A 564 -27.09 5.19 20.57
N SER A 565 -27.73 5.30 21.74
CA SER A 565 -28.32 6.55 22.19
C SER A 565 -28.54 6.56 23.71
N SER A 566 -28.85 7.74 24.23
CA SER A 566 -29.20 7.95 25.65
C SER A 566 -28.01 7.68 26.61
N GLY A 567 -28.30 7.72 27.90
CA GLY A 567 -27.31 7.51 28.96
C GLY A 567 -26.37 8.69 29.20
N THR A 568 -25.33 8.46 29.96
CA THR A 568 -24.29 9.43 30.33
C THR A 568 -22.92 8.87 29.97
N GLY A 569 -21.91 9.74 29.91
CA GLY A 569 -20.57 9.35 29.51
C GLY A 569 -20.36 9.39 27.99
N ASP A 570 -19.39 8.63 27.51
CA ASP A 570 -19.03 8.57 26.10
C ASP A 570 -18.63 7.14 25.72
N VAL A 571 -19.46 6.47 24.89
CA VAL A 571 -19.19 5.13 24.36
C VAL A 571 -19.21 5.18 22.85
N ASP A 572 -18.13 4.69 22.23
CA ASP A 572 -17.98 4.59 20.79
C ASP A 572 -18.62 3.31 20.24
N LEU A 573 -19.35 3.46 19.14
CA LEU A 573 -19.93 2.38 18.35
C LEU A 573 -18.96 1.95 17.24
N TYR A 574 -18.68 0.66 17.16
CA TYR A 574 -17.96 0.04 16.05
C TYR A 574 -18.78 -1.09 15.47
N THR A 575 -18.83 -1.20 14.17
CA THR A 575 -19.45 -2.35 13.51
C THR A 575 -18.53 -2.98 12.49
N ARG A 576 -18.70 -4.30 12.25
CA ARG A 576 -17.96 -5.03 11.24
C ARG A 576 -18.70 -6.27 10.79
N PHE A 577 -18.67 -6.54 9.47
CA PHE A 577 -19.25 -7.75 8.89
C PHE A 577 -18.25 -8.91 8.93
N GLY A 578 -18.73 -10.10 9.28
CA GLY A 578 -17.97 -11.35 9.24
C GLY A 578 -17.08 -11.61 10.47
N SER A 579 -16.62 -10.60 11.18
CA SER A 579 -15.77 -10.76 12.37
C SER A 579 -15.92 -9.61 13.35
N ALA A 580 -15.46 -9.82 14.61
CA ALA A 580 -15.54 -8.79 15.63
C ALA A 580 -14.69 -7.55 15.26
N PRO A 581 -15.24 -6.32 15.42
CA PRO A 581 -14.46 -5.11 15.29
C PRO A 581 -13.45 -4.97 16.43
N THR A 582 -12.36 -4.26 16.15
CA THR A 582 -11.39 -3.83 17.16
C THR A 582 -11.18 -2.32 17.02
N THR A 583 -10.41 -1.69 17.90
CA THR A 583 -10.19 -0.25 17.86
C THR A 583 -9.59 0.24 16.54
N PRO A 584 -8.58 -0.45 15.93
CA PRO A 584 -8.07 -0.09 14.62
C PRO A 584 -8.87 -0.70 13.45
N ILE A 585 -9.87 -1.55 13.72
CA ILE A 585 -10.41 -2.52 12.76
C ILE A 585 -11.94 -2.53 12.80
N PHE A 586 -12.60 -1.85 11.89
CA PHE A 586 -14.05 -1.74 11.83
C PHE A 586 -14.53 -1.39 10.41
N ASP A 587 -15.80 -1.69 10.10
CA ASP A 587 -16.42 -1.23 8.85
C ASP A 587 -17.07 0.14 9.04
N CYS A 588 -17.65 0.39 10.21
CA CYS A 588 -18.22 1.70 10.57
C CYS A 588 -17.89 2.05 12.02
N ARG A 589 -17.47 3.30 12.22
CA ARG A 589 -17.31 3.96 13.52
C ARG A 589 -17.64 5.44 13.35
N PRO A 590 -18.75 5.95 13.90
CA PRO A 590 -19.19 7.34 13.69
C PRO A 590 -18.27 8.39 14.32
N TYR A 591 -17.54 8.06 15.38
CA TYR A 591 -16.55 8.96 16.01
C TYR A 591 -17.16 10.23 16.63
N LEU A 592 -18.37 10.16 17.15
CA LEU A 592 -19.05 11.31 17.73
C LEU A 592 -18.82 11.40 19.24
N SER A 593 -18.86 12.60 19.80
CA SER A 593 -18.86 12.80 21.25
C SER A 593 -20.21 12.43 21.87
N GLY A 594 -20.18 11.71 23.00
CA GLY A 594 -21.38 11.21 23.68
C GLY A 594 -21.89 9.91 23.05
N ASN A 595 -23.12 9.51 23.42
CA ASN A 595 -23.65 8.18 23.13
C ASN A 595 -24.63 8.14 21.94
N ASN A 596 -24.74 9.21 21.14
CA ASN A 596 -25.69 9.23 20.02
C ASN A 596 -24.97 8.97 18.70
N GLU A 597 -24.77 7.70 18.38
CA GLU A 597 -24.06 7.26 17.20
C GLU A 597 -24.88 6.29 16.36
N THR A 598 -24.75 6.36 15.02
CA THR A 598 -25.48 5.49 14.10
C THR A 598 -24.57 5.03 12.96
N CYS A 599 -24.57 3.72 12.73
CA CYS A 599 -23.98 3.08 11.56
C CYS A 599 -25.08 2.62 10.61
N ASN A 600 -25.17 3.23 9.41
CA ASN A 600 -26.02 2.79 8.32
C ASN A 600 -25.21 1.86 7.42
N LEU A 601 -25.54 0.57 7.44
CA LEU A 601 -24.79 -0.48 6.80
C LEU A 601 -25.46 -0.85 5.48
N VAL A 602 -24.70 -0.76 4.39
CA VAL A 602 -25.19 -1.09 3.05
C VAL A 602 -25.53 -2.57 2.91
N ALA A 603 -26.51 -2.87 2.07
CA ALA A 603 -26.86 -4.25 1.72
C ALA A 603 -25.66 -4.97 1.10
N ARG A 604 -25.41 -6.21 1.53
CA ARG A 604 -24.35 -7.06 0.99
C ARG A 604 -24.92 -8.23 0.19
N PRO A 605 -24.27 -8.69 -0.88
CA PRO A 605 -24.77 -9.77 -1.72
C PRO A 605 -24.80 -11.14 -1.03
N VAL A 606 -24.15 -11.27 0.12
CA VAL A 606 -24.07 -12.49 0.91
C VAL A 606 -24.67 -12.30 2.29
N ALA A 607 -25.38 -13.32 2.79
CA ALA A 607 -25.82 -13.35 4.18
C ALA A 607 -24.61 -13.55 5.11
N GLY A 608 -24.66 -12.98 6.32
CA GLY A 608 -23.56 -13.14 7.26
C GLY A 608 -23.79 -12.44 8.58
N ARG A 609 -22.82 -12.59 9.49
CA ARG A 609 -22.90 -12.01 10.83
C ARG A 609 -22.36 -10.59 10.82
N GLN A 610 -23.18 -9.66 11.28
CA GLN A 610 -22.78 -8.31 11.61
C GLN A 610 -22.38 -8.26 13.09
N TRP A 611 -21.18 -7.78 13.36
CA TRP A 611 -20.64 -7.61 14.69
C TRP A 611 -20.74 -6.15 15.12
N ILE A 612 -20.93 -5.96 16.42
CA ILE A 612 -21.00 -4.66 17.09
C ILE A 612 -20.05 -4.70 18.27
N MET A 613 -19.21 -3.67 18.42
CA MET A 613 -18.41 -3.43 19.62
C MET A 613 -18.79 -2.07 20.19
N LEU A 614 -19.11 -2.03 21.46
CA LEU A 614 -19.25 -0.83 22.26
C LEU A 614 -17.98 -0.68 23.11
N ARG A 615 -17.25 0.41 22.91
CA ARG A 615 -16.02 0.71 23.69
C ARG A 615 -16.18 2.02 24.44
N GLY A 616 -16.05 2.00 25.76
CA GLY A 616 -16.04 3.22 26.55
C GLY A 616 -14.86 4.12 26.18
N TYR A 617 -15.13 5.28 25.59
CA TYR A 617 -14.14 6.35 25.50
C TYR A 617 -13.91 6.97 26.88
N THR A 618 -14.98 7.22 27.62
CA THR A 618 -15.03 7.46 29.06
C THR A 618 -15.93 6.42 29.72
N ALA A 619 -16.04 6.41 31.04
CA ALA A 619 -17.07 5.60 31.72
C ALA A 619 -18.46 6.08 31.28
N TYR A 620 -19.35 5.13 31.00
CA TYR A 620 -20.68 5.39 30.48
C TYR A 620 -21.75 4.57 31.19
N SER A 621 -22.99 5.06 31.22
CA SER A 621 -24.09 4.38 31.90
C SER A 621 -25.44 4.68 31.27
N GLY A 622 -26.32 3.68 31.25
CA GLY A 622 -27.72 3.84 30.79
C GLY A 622 -27.89 3.95 29.28
N VAL A 623 -26.91 3.53 28.49
CA VAL A 623 -26.94 3.58 27.03
C VAL A 623 -27.87 2.54 26.45
N SER A 624 -28.55 2.88 25.35
CA SER A 624 -29.41 1.99 24.57
C SER A 624 -28.72 1.65 23.24
N LEU A 625 -28.73 0.37 22.86
CA LEU A 625 -28.28 -0.15 21.56
C LEU A 625 -29.47 -0.71 20.80
N SER A 626 -29.71 -0.20 19.60
CA SER A 626 -30.81 -0.66 18.71
C SER A 626 -30.24 -1.19 17.41
N VAL A 627 -30.80 -2.27 16.89
CA VAL A 627 -30.49 -2.86 15.60
C VAL A 627 -31.76 -3.07 14.78
N ALA A 628 -31.68 -2.84 13.46
CA ALA A 628 -32.76 -3.06 12.50
C ALA A 628 -32.20 -3.50 11.15
N TRP A 629 -32.83 -4.54 10.54
CA TRP A 629 -32.46 -5.02 9.19
C TRP A 629 -33.64 -5.67 8.47
#